data_0e3516c539f7ae86ac99b8c2bc733546
#
_entry.id   0e3516c539f7ae86ac99b8c2bc733546
#
_cell.length_a   1.000
_cell.length_b   1.000
_cell.length_c   1.000
_cell.angle_alpha   90.00
_cell.angle_beta   90.00
_cell.angle_gamma   90.00
#
_symmetry.space_group_name_H-M   'P 1'
#
loop_
_entity.id
_entity.type
_entity.pdbx_description
1 polymer ?
#
loop_
_entity_poly.entity_id
_entity_poly.type
_entity_poly.pdbx_seq_one_letter_code
_entity_poly.pdbx_strand_id
1 'polypeptide(L)'
;MKDYRTRHDRWRGEEDAAEDIAAWRDGRTGYPVVDAAMRQLRHQGWMHNRARLLVASFLTKTLYVDWRIGARHFLDLLVDGDVVNNQLNWQWAAGTGTDTRPHRVLNPLVQARRFDPDGVYVRRWVPELRSVEGGKVHEPWRLAAAERGELDYPDPLVELADGLARFKHARGRD
;
A
#
# COMPACT_ATOMS: atom_id res chain seq x y z
N MET A 1 2.22 3.75 21.20
CA MET A 1 3.41 3.99 20.37
C MET A 1 3.54 5.49 20.12
N LYS A 2 4.76 6.08 20.31
CA LYS A 2 5.04 7.50 20.03
C LYS A 2 5.91 7.62 18.79
N ASP A 3 5.77 8.72 18.04
CA ASP A 3 6.65 9.03 16.92
C ASP A 3 8.05 9.38 17.41
N TYR A 4 9.08 8.87 16.77
CA TYR A 4 10.47 9.26 17.04
C TYR A 4 10.72 10.73 16.69
N ARG A 5 10.15 11.17 15.55
CA ARG A 5 10.12 12.59 15.16
C ARG A 5 8.68 13.06 15.14
N THR A 6 8.30 13.89 16.10
CA THR A 6 6.99 14.53 16.12
C THR A 6 6.87 15.49 14.95
N ARG A 7 5.89 15.28 14.09
CA ARG A 7 5.63 16.10 12.90
C ARG A 7 4.27 16.76 12.91
N HIS A 8 3.54 16.62 14.02
CA HIS A 8 2.17 17.13 14.17
C HIS A 8 1.20 16.63 13.09
N ASP A 9 1.45 15.40 12.59
CA ASP A 9 0.57 14.78 11.61
C ASP A 9 -0.83 14.61 12.17
N ARG A 10 -1.82 15.01 11.39
CA ARG A 10 -3.23 14.72 11.65
C ARG A 10 -3.65 13.52 10.81
N TRP A 11 -3.15 12.35 11.19
CA TRP A 11 -3.49 11.10 10.53
C TRP A 11 -5.00 10.86 10.53
N ARG A 12 -5.50 10.28 9.45
CA ARG A 12 -6.83 9.68 9.43
C ARG A 12 -6.80 8.42 10.31
N GLY A 13 -7.75 8.35 11.25
CA GLY A 13 -7.94 7.20 12.13
C GLY A 13 -8.87 6.14 11.56
N GLU A 14 -9.20 5.13 12.39
CA GLU A 14 -10.12 4.06 12.01
C GLU A 14 -11.53 4.59 11.69
N GLU A 15 -11.99 5.63 12.39
CA GLU A 15 -13.32 6.23 12.16
C GLU A 15 -13.39 6.97 10.82
N ASP A 16 -12.31 7.69 10.44
CA ASP A 16 -12.28 8.53 9.25
C ASP A 16 -11.93 7.76 7.96
N ALA A 17 -11.38 6.56 8.08
CA ALA A 17 -10.82 5.80 6.98
C ALA A 17 -11.17 4.30 7.04
N ALA A 18 -12.27 3.94 7.67
CA ALA A 18 -12.65 2.54 7.90
C ALA A 18 -12.67 1.71 6.60
N GLU A 19 -13.29 2.23 5.54
CA GLU A 19 -13.38 1.56 4.25
C GLU A 19 -12.02 1.43 3.56
N ASP A 20 -11.21 2.49 3.57
CA ASP A 20 -9.84 2.48 3.00
C ASP A 20 -8.93 1.48 3.73
N ILE A 21 -9.04 1.44 5.07
CA ILE A 21 -8.28 0.51 5.91
C ILE A 21 -8.70 -0.93 5.64
N ALA A 22 -10.02 -1.19 5.55
CA ALA A 22 -10.54 -2.51 5.24
C ALA A 22 -10.06 -2.98 3.85
N ALA A 23 -10.21 -2.15 2.83
CA ALA A 23 -9.76 -2.45 1.48
C ALA A 23 -8.24 -2.70 1.42
N TRP A 24 -7.43 -1.93 2.15
CA TRP A 24 -5.98 -2.15 2.25
C TRP A 24 -5.67 -3.48 2.95
N ARG A 25 -6.31 -3.78 4.08
CA ARG A 25 -6.13 -5.06 4.81
C ARG A 25 -6.51 -6.27 3.95
N ASP A 26 -7.58 -6.15 3.17
CA ASP A 26 -8.12 -7.24 2.34
C ASP A 26 -7.44 -7.37 0.98
N GLY A 27 -6.54 -6.43 0.63
CA GLY A 27 -5.91 -6.40 -0.68
C GLY A 27 -6.92 -6.16 -1.79
N ARG A 28 -7.75 -5.12 -1.65
CA ARG A 28 -8.77 -4.65 -2.59
C ARG A 28 -8.70 -3.13 -2.80
N THR A 29 -7.47 -2.59 -2.84
CA THR A 29 -7.24 -1.15 -3.03
C THR A 29 -7.43 -0.69 -4.48
N GLY A 30 -7.54 -1.61 -5.42
CA GLY A 30 -7.52 -1.33 -6.84
C GLY A 30 -6.11 -1.10 -7.42
N TYR A 31 -5.06 -1.21 -6.60
CA TYR A 31 -3.66 -1.19 -7.04
C TYR A 31 -3.07 -2.60 -6.94
N PRO A 32 -3.00 -3.36 -8.07
CA PRO A 32 -2.73 -4.79 -8.05
C PRO A 32 -1.46 -5.22 -7.32
N VAL A 33 -0.38 -4.46 -7.39
CA VAL A 33 0.86 -4.78 -6.69
C VAL A 33 0.75 -4.60 -5.17
N VAL A 34 -0.06 -3.64 -4.71
CA VAL A 34 -0.37 -3.43 -3.29
C VAL A 34 -1.25 -4.58 -2.79
N ASP A 35 -2.28 -4.91 -3.56
CA ASP A 35 -3.24 -5.96 -3.24
C ASP A 35 -2.58 -7.34 -3.22
N ALA A 36 -1.73 -7.63 -4.20
CA ALA A 36 -0.93 -8.85 -4.23
C ALA A 36 -0.07 -9.01 -2.97
N ALA A 37 0.57 -7.92 -2.53
CA ALA A 37 1.41 -7.94 -1.33
C ALA A 37 0.60 -8.19 -0.05
N MET A 38 -0.55 -7.54 0.10
CA MET A 38 -1.41 -7.73 1.27
C MET A 38 -2.03 -9.13 1.29
N ARG A 39 -2.44 -9.67 0.14
CA ARG A 39 -2.95 -11.04 0.04
C ARG A 39 -1.87 -12.08 0.31
N GLN A 40 -0.62 -11.85 -0.13
CA GLN A 40 0.51 -12.69 0.23
C GLN A 40 0.74 -12.69 1.74
N LEU A 41 0.75 -11.52 2.39
CA LEU A 41 0.88 -11.41 3.85
C LEU A 41 -0.18 -12.25 4.55
N ARG A 42 -1.46 -12.09 4.16
CA ARG A 42 -2.58 -12.80 4.77
C ARG A 42 -2.50 -14.32 4.59
N HIS A 43 -1.98 -14.78 3.45
CA HIS A 43 -1.90 -16.20 3.13
C HIS A 43 -0.67 -16.89 3.71
N GLN A 44 0.49 -16.21 3.68
CA GLN A 44 1.79 -16.80 4.06
C GLN A 44 2.33 -16.30 5.40
N GLY A 45 1.75 -15.24 5.99
CA GLY A 45 2.35 -14.55 7.13
C GLY A 45 3.70 -13.92 6.80
N TRP A 46 3.99 -13.69 5.52
CA TRP A 46 5.26 -13.16 5.05
C TRP A 46 5.11 -12.40 3.74
N MET A 47 5.96 -11.39 3.53
CA MET A 47 6.18 -10.75 2.24
C MET A 47 7.60 -10.20 2.16
N HIS A 48 8.09 -10.02 0.94
CA HIS A 48 9.40 -9.45 0.67
C HIS A 48 9.49 -8.01 1.23
N ASN A 49 10.65 -7.60 1.75
CA ASN A 49 10.85 -6.29 2.36
C ASN A 49 10.40 -5.11 1.47
N ARG A 50 10.64 -5.19 0.16
CA ARG A 50 10.17 -4.13 -0.76
C ARG A 50 8.65 -4.00 -0.80
N ALA A 51 7.94 -5.13 -0.72
CA ALA A 51 6.49 -5.13 -0.63
C ALA A 51 6.02 -4.50 0.69
N ARG A 52 6.68 -4.83 1.81
CA ARG A 52 6.40 -4.20 3.12
C ARG A 52 6.52 -2.68 3.05
N LEU A 53 7.60 -2.17 2.46
CA LEU A 53 7.80 -0.72 2.29
C LEU A 53 6.75 -0.08 1.36
N LEU A 54 6.38 -0.77 0.29
CA LEU A 54 5.38 -0.28 -0.65
C LEU A 54 4.00 -0.13 0.00
N VAL A 55 3.50 -1.20 0.64
CA VAL A 55 2.16 -1.18 1.25
C VAL A 55 2.11 -0.26 2.48
N ALA A 56 3.22 -0.12 3.21
CA ALA A 56 3.32 0.85 4.30
C ALA A 56 3.33 2.30 3.80
N SER A 57 4.06 2.59 2.71
CA SER A 57 4.02 3.90 2.06
C SER A 57 2.65 4.21 1.48
N PHE A 58 1.96 3.23 0.92
CA PHE A 58 0.61 3.39 0.40
C PHE A 58 -0.37 3.76 1.51
N LEU A 59 -0.39 3.00 2.62
CA LEU A 59 -1.26 3.30 3.75
C LEU A 59 -0.98 4.69 4.33
N THR A 60 0.28 4.99 4.63
CA THR A 60 0.64 6.19 5.41
C THR A 60 0.74 7.46 4.58
N LYS A 61 1.06 7.38 3.30
CA LYS A 61 1.32 8.56 2.46
C LYS A 61 0.29 8.75 1.34
N THR A 62 -0.24 7.67 0.79
CA THR A 62 -1.27 7.78 -0.24
C THR A 62 -2.66 7.87 0.38
N LEU A 63 -2.99 6.99 1.32
CA LEU A 63 -4.26 7.04 2.07
C LEU A 63 -4.23 8.00 3.26
N TYR A 64 -3.05 8.38 3.72
CA TYR A 64 -2.79 9.24 4.88
C TYR A 64 -3.40 8.71 6.18
N VAL A 65 -3.30 7.40 6.39
CA VAL A 65 -3.78 6.69 7.58
C VAL A 65 -2.66 6.53 8.60
N ASP A 66 -3.01 6.53 9.88
CA ASP A 66 -2.06 6.36 10.99
C ASP A 66 -1.25 5.06 10.85
N TRP A 67 0.06 5.18 10.84
CA TRP A 67 0.99 4.08 10.69
C TRP A 67 0.84 2.98 11.75
N ARG A 68 0.32 3.34 12.93
CA ARG A 68 0.10 2.41 14.04
C ARG A 68 -0.92 1.33 13.71
N ILE A 69 -1.90 1.68 12.87
CA ILE A 69 -2.92 0.74 12.36
C ILE A 69 -2.26 -0.35 11.51
N GLY A 70 -1.40 0.07 10.59
CA GLY A 70 -0.66 -0.87 9.74
C GLY A 70 0.38 -1.68 10.53
N ALA A 71 1.09 -1.04 11.47
CA ALA A 71 2.07 -1.73 12.31
C ALA A 71 1.43 -2.84 13.16
N ARG A 72 0.24 -2.61 13.70
CA ARG A 72 -0.53 -3.61 14.44
C ARG A 72 -0.92 -4.77 13.53
N HIS A 73 -1.52 -4.46 12.36
CA HIS A 73 -1.92 -5.46 11.39
C HIS A 73 -0.76 -6.36 10.93
N PHE A 74 0.44 -5.80 10.78
CA PHE A 74 1.63 -6.58 10.45
C PHE A 74 2.04 -7.51 11.58
N LEU A 75 2.02 -7.06 12.83
CA LEU A 75 2.35 -7.90 13.99
C LEU A 75 1.37 -9.05 14.16
N ASP A 76 0.09 -8.83 13.82
CA ASP A 76 -0.94 -9.86 13.91
C ASP A 76 -0.76 -10.97 12.86
N LEU A 77 -0.11 -10.70 11.74
CA LEU A 77 -0.01 -11.62 10.62
C LEU A 77 1.40 -12.16 10.35
N LEU A 78 2.46 -11.37 10.62
CA LEU A 78 3.82 -11.75 10.27
C LEU A 78 4.36 -12.86 11.18
N VAL A 79 4.79 -13.98 10.59
CA VAL A 79 5.47 -15.08 11.30
C VAL A 79 6.87 -14.68 11.79
N ASP A 80 7.50 -13.71 11.13
CA ASP A 80 8.79 -13.13 11.49
C ASP A 80 8.64 -11.76 12.17
N GLY A 81 7.46 -11.50 12.77
CA GLY A 81 7.12 -10.23 13.38
C GLY A 81 7.94 -9.96 14.65
N ASP A 82 8.80 -8.92 14.61
CA ASP A 82 9.48 -8.36 15.76
C ASP A 82 8.95 -6.97 16.08
N VAL A 83 8.54 -6.75 17.33
CA VAL A 83 7.85 -5.51 17.74
C VAL A 83 8.70 -4.28 17.48
N VAL A 84 10.00 -4.32 17.80
CA VAL A 84 10.89 -3.16 17.68
C VAL A 84 11.18 -2.87 16.22
N ASN A 85 11.58 -3.88 15.46
CA ASN A 85 11.86 -3.72 14.03
C ASN A 85 10.62 -3.29 13.26
N ASN A 86 9.47 -3.87 13.56
CA ASN A 86 8.20 -3.51 12.92
C ASN A 86 7.88 -2.03 13.16
N GLN A 87 7.92 -1.56 14.41
CA GLN A 87 7.65 -0.15 14.74
C GLN A 87 8.62 0.82 14.08
N LEU A 88 9.93 0.51 14.09
CA LEU A 88 10.95 1.37 13.49
C LEU A 88 10.79 1.45 11.97
N ASN A 89 10.49 0.34 11.31
CA ASN A 89 10.28 0.30 9.86
C ASN A 89 8.97 1.02 9.44
N TRP A 90 7.90 0.89 10.22
CA TRP A 90 6.66 1.62 9.98
C TRP A 90 6.84 3.13 10.14
N GLN A 91 7.54 3.58 11.19
CA GLN A 91 7.88 4.99 11.37
C GLN A 91 8.80 5.50 10.25
N TRP A 92 9.76 4.66 9.80
CA TRP A 92 10.59 4.99 8.65
C TRP A 92 9.73 5.20 7.40
N ALA A 93 8.83 4.27 7.08
CA ALA A 93 7.92 4.38 5.93
C ALA A 93 6.99 5.60 6.04
N ALA A 94 6.45 5.88 7.22
CA ALA A 94 5.59 7.04 7.49
C ALA A 94 6.34 8.38 7.47
N GLY A 95 7.68 8.36 7.59
CA GLY A 95 8.50 9.57 7.69
C GLY A 95 8.48 10.22 9.08
N THR A 96 8.08 9.48 10.11
CA THR A 96 8.14 9.89 11.54
C THR A 96 9.32 9.26 12.28
N GLY A 97 10.13 8.45 11.59
CA GLY A 97 11.33 7.80 12.10
C GLY A 97 12.63 8.44 11.61
N THR A 98 13.64 7.59 11.40
CA THR A 98 15.01 8.00 11.03
C THR A 98 15.21 8.17 9.51
N ASP A 99 14.18 8.09 8.68
CA ASP A 99 14.28 8.25 7.22
C ASP A 99 14.93 9.59 6.87
N THR A 100 15.96 9.56 6.04
CA THR A 100 16.63 10.74 5.49
C THR A 100 15.81 11.41 4.38
N ARG A 101 14.82 10.70 3.83
CA ARG A 101 13.89 11.18 2.78
C ARG A 101 12.43 11.02 3.21
N PRO A 102 11.99 11.64 4.32
CA PRO A 102 10.70 11.38 4.95
C PRO A 102 9.50 11.74 4.06
N HIS A 103 9.72 12.52 3.01
CA HIS A 103 8.67 12.94 2.07
C HIS A 103 8.61 12.08 0.80
N ARG A 104 9.48 11.07 0.66
CA ARG A 104 9.44 10.17 -0.49
C ARG A 104 8.23 9.27 -0.43
N VAL A 105 7.37 9.36 -1.45
CA VAL A 105 6.23 8.47 -1.66
C VAL A 105 6.62 7.38 -2.65
N LEU A 106 6.34 6.13 -2.35
CA LEU A 106 6.54 5.02 -3.28
C LEU A 106 5.31 4.89 -4.18
N ASN A 107 5.47 5.23 -5.46
CA ASN A 107 4.40 5.08 -6.44
C ASN A 107 4.24 3.60 -6.80
N PRO A 108 3.06 2.98 -6.57
CA PRO A 108 2.84 1.55 -6.80
C PRO A 108 3.03 1.14 -8.26
N LEU A 109 2.64 1.97 -9.23
CA LEU A 109 2.78 1.66 -10.65
C LEU A 109 4.24 1.65 -11.09
N VAL A 110 5.04 2.60 -10.59
CA VAL A 110 6.49 2.63 -10.86
C VAL A 110 7.17 1.41 -10.24
N GLN A 111 6.77 1.01 -9.02
CA GLN A 111 7.33 -0.17 -8.36
C GLN A 111 6.94 -1.45 -9.11
N ALA A 112 5.68 -1.57 -9.53
CA ALA A 112 5.17 -2.70 -10.29
C ALA A 112 5.95 -2.88 -11.61
N ARG A 113 6.01 -1.85 -12.43
CA ARG A 113 6.75 -1.89 -13.70
C ARG A 113 8.23 -2.25 -13.55
N ARG A 114 8.85 -1.87 -12.42
CA ARG A 114 10.27 -2.14 -12.16
C ARG A 114 10.54 -3.55 -11.67
N PHE A 115 9.66 -4.13 -10.83
CA PHE A 115 9.94 -5.37 -10.09
C PHE A 115 9.05 -6.54 -10.50
N ASP A 116 7.99 -6.27 -11.24
CA ASP A 116 7.06 -7.27 -11.78
C ASP A 116 6.57 -6.84 -13.18
N PRO A 117 7.48 -6.54 -14.13
CA PRO A 117 7.12 -5.95 -15.43
C PRO A 117 6.07 -6.77 -16.18
N ASP A 118 6.14 -8.08 -16.06
CA ASP A 118 5.24 -9.02 -16.72
C ASP A 118 4.01 -9.38 -15.87
N GLY A 119 3.89 -8.89 -14.66
CA GLY A 119 2.74 -9.14 -13.78
C GLY A 119 2.66 -10.55 -13.20
N VAL A 120 3.77 -11.27 -13.13
CA VAL A 120 3.82 -12.66 -12.61
C VAL A 120 3.43 -12.70 -11.13
N TYR A 121 3.99 -11.78 -10.35
CA TYR A 121 3.67 -11.66 -8.92
C TYR A 121 2.21 -11.30 -8.69
N VAL A 122 1.70 -10.30 -9.42
CA VAL A 122 0.30 -9.89 -9.32
C VAL A 122 -0.63 -11.05 -9.65
N ARG A 123 -0.47 -11.73 -10.79
CA ARG A 123 -1.34 -12.85 -11.18
C ARG A 123 -1.30 -14.01 -10.21
N ARG A 124 -0.19 -14.19 -9.51
CA ARG A 124 -0.08 -15.23 -8.48
C ARG A 124 -1.02 -14.95 -7.29
N TRP A 125 -1.10 -13.70 -6.85
CA TRP A 125 -1.80 -13.33 -5.61
C TRP A 125 -3.15 -12.66 -5.81
N VAL A 126 -3.46 -12.24 -7.04
CA VAL A 126 -4.74 -11.65 -7.44
C VAL A 126 -5.38 -12.51 -8.52
N PRO A 127 -6.09 -13.58 -8.14
CA PRO A 127 -6.66 -14.55 -9.09
C PRO A 127 -7.58 -13.91 -10.13
N GLU A 128 -8.29 -12.85 -9.75
CA GLU A 128 -9.20 -12.10 -10.61
C GLU A 128 -8.51 -11.48 -11.84
N LEU A 129 -7.21 -11.29 -11.75
CA LEU A 129 -6.40 -10.68 -12.83
C LEU A 129 -5.58 -11.71 -13.64
N ARG A 130 -5.82 -13.02 -13.47
CA ARG A 130 -5.03 -14.06 -14.14
C ARG A 130 -5.15 -14.04 -15.66
N SER A 131 -6.30 -13.65 -16.19
CA SER A 131 -6.54 -13.53 -17.63
C SER A 131 -5.89 -12.32 -18.28
N VAL A 132 -5.45 -11.33 -17.48
CA VAL A 132 -4.84 -10.11 -18.01
C VAL A 132 -3.37 -10.34 -18.30
N GLU A 133 -2.98 -10.21 -19.57
CA GLU A 133 -1.62 -10.48 -20.02
C GLU A 133 -0.63 -9.33 -19.80
N GLY A 134 0.62 -9.70 -19.54
CA GLY A 134 1.75 -8.78 -19.46
C GLY A 134 1.57 -7.68 -18.42
N GLY A 135 2.21 -6.54 -18.66
CA GLY A 135 2.18 -5.39 -17.77
C GLY A 135 0.83 -4.66 -17.67
N LYS A 136 -0.15 -4.97 -18.53
CA LYS A 136 -1.50 -4.42 -18.45
C LYS A 136 -2.18 -4.75 -17.12
N VAL A 137 -1.80 -5.85 -16.50
CA VAL A 137 -2.31 -6.29 -15.20
C VAL A 137 -2.11 -5.25 -14.09
N HIS A 138 -1.17 -4.33 -14.24
CA HIS A 138 -0.89 -3.30 -13.22
C HIS A 138 -1.86 -2.12 -13.25
N GLU A 139 -2.59 -1.95 -14.35
CA GLU A 139 -3.55 -0.85 -14.54
C GLU A 139 -4.87 -1.39 -15.14
N PRO A 140 -5.57 -2.34 -14.48
CA PRO A 140 -6.74 -3.02 -15.05
C PRO A 140 -7.90 -2.07 -15.38
N TRP A 141 -7.98 -0.91 -14.73
CA TRP A 141 -8.95 0.14 -15.04
C TRP A 141 -8.73 0.81 -16.41
N ARG A 142 -7.61 0.54 -17.09
CA ARG A 142 -7.31 1.02 -18.45
C ARG A 142 -7.62 0.01 -19.53
N LEU A 143 -8.10 -1.18 -19.17
CA LEU A 143 -8.51 -2.20 -20.13
C LEU A 143 -9.75 -1.74 -20.91
N ALA A 144 -9.95 -2.33 -22.09
CA ALA A 144 -11.18 -2.12 -22.84
C ALA A 144 -12.41 -2.52 -21.99
N ALA A 145 -13.53 -1.82 -22.17
CA ALA A 145 -14.72 -2.01 -21.33
C ALA A 145 -15.19 -3.48 -21.27
N ALA A 146 -15.09 -4.22 -22.36
CA ALA A 146 -15.43 -5.64 -22.39
C ALA A 146 -14.51 -6.47 -21.47
N GLU A 147 -13.18 -6.31 -21.59
CA GLU A 147 -12.20 -7.01 -20.76
C GLU A 147 -12.35 -6.61 -19.28
N ARG A 148 -12.57 -5.32 -19.01
CA ARG A 148 -12.71 -4.79 -17.64
C ARG A 148 -13.99 -5.31 -16.98
N GLY A 149 -15.10 -5.42 -17.73
CA GLY A 149 -16.38 -5.88 -17.23
C GLY A 149 -16.41 -7.35 -16.79
N GLU A 150 -15.46 -8.16 -17.27
CA GLU A 150 -15.33 -9.57 -16.87
C GLU A 150 -14.53 -9.75 -15.56
N LEU A 151 -13.91 -8.69 -15.04
CA LEU A 151 -13.04 -8.75 -13.86
C LEU A 151 -13.81 -8.38 -12.60
N ASP A 152 -13.89 -9.28 -11.62
CA ASP A 152 -14.33 -8.96 -10.25
C ASP A 152 -13.16 -8.32 -9.46
N TYR A 153 -12.69 -7.19 -9.96
CA TYR A 153 -11.59 -6.46 -9.33
C TYR A 153 -11.95 -4.97 -9.19
N PRO A 154 -11.73 -4.35 -8.02
CA PRO A 154 -12.14 -2.97 -7.77
C PRO A 154 -11.36 -1.96 -8.61
N ASP A 155 -11.95 -0.79 -8.81
CA ASP A 155 -11.25 0.38 -9.29
C ASP A 155 -10.35 0.98 -8.18
N PRO A 156 -9.34 1.81 -8.52
CA PRO A 156 -8.48 2.45 -7.54
C PRO A 156 -9.25 3.23 -6.48
N LEU A 157 -8.99 2.97 -5.19
CA LEU A 157 -9.59 3.68 -4.04
C LEU A 157 -9.34 5.20 -4.08
N VAL A 158 -8.21 5.60 -4.64
CA VAL A 158 -7.76 6.99 -4.68
C VAL A 158 -6.86 7.19 -5.89
N GLU A 159 -7.01 8.32 -6.54
CA GLU A 159 -6.03 8.74 -7.54
C GLU A 159 -4.69 9.06 -6.88
N LEU A 160 -3.58 8.56 -7.45
CA LEU A 160 -2.24 8.75 -6.85
C LEU A 160 -1.84 10.22 -6.74
N ALA A 161 -2.32 11.06 -7.67
CA ALA A 161 -2.10 12.50 -7.63
C ALA A 161 -2.77 13.13 -6.42
N ASP A 162 -4.01 12.74 -6.11
CA ASP A 162 -4.78 13.26 -4.99
C ASP A 162 -4.18 12.80 -3.64
N GLY A 163 -3.77 11.53 -3.57
CA GLY A 163 -3.06 11.02 -2.40
C GLY A 163 -1.76 11.77 -2.14
N LEU A 164 -0.98 12.04 -3.19
CA LEU A 164 0.26 12.82 -3.10
C LEU A 164 -0.01 14.27 -2.69
N ALA A 165 -1.03 14.92 -3.24
CA ALA A 165 -1.41 16.29 -2.90
C ALA A 165 -1.83 16.37 -1.43
N ARG A 166 -2.70 15.45 -0.97
CA ARG A 166 -3.09 15.34 0.45
C ARG A 166 -1.88 15.24 1.38
N PHE A 167 -0.94 14.34 1.04
CA PHE A 167 0.26 14.13 1.86
C PHE A 167 1.16 15.38 1.89
N LYS A 168 1.36 16.05 0.73
CA LYS A 168 2.14 17.28 0.66
C LYS A 168 1.52 18.39 1.48
N HIS A 169 0.22 18.64 1.30
CA HIS A 169 -0.53 19.64 2.05
C HIS A 169 -0.42 19.40 3.57
N ALA A 170 -0.67 18.16 4.01
CA ALA A 170 -0.56 17.79 5.41
C ALA A 170 0.86 18.00 6.01
N ARG A 171 1.89 18.02 5.17
CA ARG A 171 3.29 18.26 5.55
C ARG A 171 3.76 19.69 5.26
N GLY A 172 2.84 20.63 4.92
CA GLY A 172 3.17 22.03 4.61
C GLY A 172 4.11 22.17 3.41
N ARG A 173 3.87 21.40 2.34
CA ARG A 173 4.70 21.36 1.12
C ARG A 173 3.83 21.43 -0.13
N ASP A 174 3.03 22.46 -0.22
CA ASP A 174 2.20 22.76 -1.39
C ASP A 174 3.06 23.13 -2.61
#